data_86f57b1a9a7ad373550cfe572572137e
#
_entry.id   86f57b1a9a7ad373550cfe572572137e
#
_cell.length_a   1.000
_cell.length_b   1.000
_cell.length_c   1.000
_cell.angle_alpha   90.00
_cell.angle_beta   90.00
_cell.angle_gamma   90.00
#
_symmetry.space_group_name_H-M   'P 1'
#
loop_
_entity.id
_entity.type
_entity.pdbx_description
1 polymer ?
#
loop_
_entity_poly.entity_id
_entity_poly.type
_entity_poly.pdbx_seq_one_letter_code
_entity_poly.pdbx_strand_id
1 'polypeptide(L)'
;MADEKNNEQENKPTELEEVKKQAEQYLDGWKRAKADLINYKKEESQHLADIANYTRHGYIYSLLPMLDNLNLTVSQMPPELLEDANVKGLLMVKTQLEDFLKANGVEAIKSVGEKFDPNLHEVIQAVETEGQESGTVVEEVRTGYKIDGNLLRPAKVKVAK
;
A
#
# COMPACT_ATOMS: atom_id res chain seq x y z
N MET A 1 -60.52 -63.30 25.21
CA MET A 1 -60.38 -62.16 24.30
C MET A 1 -60.03 -60.98 25.19
N ALA A 2 -58.75 -60.71 25.32
CA ALA A 2 -58.21 -59.65 26.16
C ALA A 2 -57.74 -58.52 25.24
N ASP A 3 -58.30 -57.33 25.49
CA ASP A 3 -57.94 -56.12 24.81
C ASP A 3 -56.52 -55.70 25.15
N GLU A 4 -55.61 -55.70 24.15
CA GLU A 4 -54.38 -54.99 24.19
C GLU A 4 -54.66 -53.49 23.92
N LYS A 5 -54.79 -52.74 24.98
CA LYS A 5 -54.68 -51.26 24.87
C LYS A 5 -53.22 -50.86 24.76
N ASN A 6 -52.86 -50.58 23.56
CA ASN A 6 -51.59 -49.97 23.17
C ASN A 6 -51.49 -48.58 23.86
N ASN A 7 -50.61 -48.46 24.84
CA ASN A 7 -50.39 -47.25 25.60
C ASN A 7 -49.24 -46.47 24.92
N GLU A 8 -49.59 -45.80 23.81
CA GLU A 8 -48.71 -44.76 23.22
C GLU A 8 -48.74 -43.54 24.12
N GLN A 9 -47.91 -43.59 25.17
CA GLN A 9 -47.55 -42.35 25.88
C GLN A 9 -46.62 -41.58 24.96
N GLU A 10 -47.18 -40.65 24.18
CA GLU A 10 -46.43 -39.56 23.53
C GLU A 10 -45.66 -38.85 24.64
N ASN A 11 -44.31 -39.04 24.60
CA ASN A 11 -43.38 -38.44 25.51
C ASN A 11 -43.27 -36.94 25.14
N LYS A 12 -44.23 -36.12 25.57
CA LYS A 12 -44.13 -34.66 25.44
C LYS A 12 -42.99 -34.18 26.32
N PRO A 13 -42.00 -33.44 25.75
CA PRO A 13 -40.94 -32.92 26.54
C PRO A 13 -41.49 -32.10 27.71
N THR A 14 -40.96 -32.32 28.91
CA THR A 14 -41.38 -31.57 30.10
C THR A 14 -41.04 -30.08 29.89
N GLU A 15 -41.85 -29.15 30.40
CA GLU A 15 -41.61 -27.69 30.29
C GLU A 15 -40.15 -27.32 30.64
N LEU A 16 -39.56 -28.03 31.58
CA LEU A 16 -38.16 -27.88 31.98
C LEU A 16 -37.18 -28.24 30.83
N GLU A 17 -37.45 -29.25 30.05
CA GLU A 17 -36.62 -29.67 28.92
C GLU A 17 -36.71 -28.69 27.76
N GLU A 18 -37.90 -28.14 27.52
CA GLU A 18 -38.11 -27.10 26.51
C GLU A 18 -37.34 -25.81 26.87
N VAL A 19 -37.42 -25.38 28.14
CA VAL A 19 -36.70 -24.20 28.63
C VAL A 19 -35.16 -24.42 28.56
N LYS A 20 -34.67 -25.59 28.92
CA LYS A 20 -33.26 -25.93 28.78
C LYS A 20 -32.80 -25.88 27.31
N LYS A 21 -33.57 -26.46 26.40
CA LYS A 21 -33.29 -26.44 24.97
C LYS A 21 -33.24 -25.02 24.41
N GLN A 22 -34.19 -24.16 24.82
CA GLN A 22 -34.20 -22.74 24.44
C GLN A 22 -32.97 -22.02 25.01
N ALA A 23 -32.61 -22.27 26.27
CA ALA A 23 -31.41 -21.67 26.88
C ALA A 23 -30.14 -22.06 26.15
N GLU A 24 -29.99 -23.33 25.74
CA GLU A 24 -28.87 -23.80 24.92
C GLU A 24 -28.81 -23.10 23.54
N GLN A 25 -29.96 -23.00 22.89
CA GLN A 25 -30.07 -22.29 21.60
C GLN A 25 -29.65 -20.81 21.71
N TYR A 26 -30.14 -20.13 22.78
CA TYR A 26 -29.73 -18.74 23.02
C TYR A 26 -28.25 -18.61 23.36
N LEU A 27 -27.69 -19.54 24.15
CA LEU A 27 -26.30 -19.57 24.47
C LEU A 27 -25.43 -19.76 23.22
N ASP A 28 -25.82 -20.68 22.35
CA ASP A 28 -25.07 -20.94 21.10
C ASP A 28 -25.22 -19.76 20.12
N GLY A 29 -26.39 -19.16 20.03
CA GLY A 29 -26.63 -17.92 19.30
C GLY A 29 -25.73 -16.77 19.82
N TRP A 30 -25.67 -16.62 21.16
CA TRP A 30 -24.81 -15.62 21.79
C TRP A 30 -23.32 -15.86 21.54
N LYS A 31 -22.86 -17.11 21.64
CA LYS A 31 -21.46 -17.48 21.35
C LYS A 31 -21.11 -17.14 19.89
N ARG A 32 -22.00 -17.48 18.95
CA ARG A 32 -21.80 -17.16 17.53
C ARG A 32 -21.74 -15.64 17.31
N ALA A 33 -22.74 -14.90 17.80
CA ALA A 33 -22.76 -13.44 17.66
C ALA A 33 -21.53 -12.78 18.29
N LYS A 34 -21.03 -13.31 19.41
CA LYS A 34 -19.79 -12.83 20.04
C LYS A 34 -18.57 -13.10 19.17
N ALA A 35 -18.46 -14.27 18.56
CA ALA A 35 -17.39 -14.60 17.64
C ALA A 35 -17.44 -13.70 16.39
N ASP A 36 -18.62 -13.51 15.82
CA ASP A 36 -18.81 -12.62 14.66
C ASP A 36 -18.42 -11.18 14.99
N LEU A 37 -18.78 -10.69 16.18
CA LEU A 37 -18.38 -9.34 16.63
C LEU A 37 -16.86 -9.19 16.77
N ILE A 38 -16.17 -10.23 17.27
CA ILE A 38 -14.71 -10.21 17.38
C ILE A 38 -14.07 -10.16 15.99
N ASN A 39 -14.56 -10.98 15.06
CA ASN A 39 -14.08 -11.00 13.67
C ASN A 39 -14.33 -9.65 13.00
N TYR A 40 -15.55 -9.11 13.12
CA TYR A 40 -15.90 -7.80 12.59
C TYR A 40 -14.98 -6.69 13.11
N LYS A 41 -14.71 -6.66 14.41
CA LYS A 41 -13.80 -5.65 14.98
C LYS A 41 -12.38 -5.76 14.44
N LYS A 42 -11.90 -6.98 14.19
CA LYS A 42 -10.58 -7.21 13.60
C LYS A 42 -10.55 -6.75 12.14
N GLU A 43 -11.54 -7.11 11.36
CA GLU A 43 -11.66 -6.70 9.95
C GLU A 43 -11.79 -5.18 9.83
N GLU A 44 -12.61 -4.54 10.68
CA GLU A 44 -12.78 -3.08 10.69
C GLU A 44 -11.48 -2.35 11.05
N SER A 45 -10.72 -2.87 12.03
CA SER A 45 -9.40 -2.30 12.38
C SER A 45 -8.42 -2.39 11.20
N GLN A 46 -8.41 -3.50 10.47
CA GLN A 46 -7.59 -3.67 9.28
C GLN A 46 -8.03 -2.71 8.17
N HIS A 47 -9.32 -2.62 7.92
CA HIS A 47 -9.89 -1.73 6.90
C HIS A 47 -9.55 -0.25 7.17
N LEU A 48 -9.62 0.20 8.43
CA LEU A 48 -9.21 1.55 8.81
C LEU A 48 -7.71 1.79 8.56
N ALA A 49 -6.87 0.80 8.85
CA ALA A 49 -5.43 0.89 8.57
C ALA A 49 -5.15 0.97 7.06
N ASP A 50 -5.86 0.18 6.26
CA ASP A 50 -5.74 0.19 4.80
C ASP A 50 -6.18 1.52 4.18
N ILE A 51 -7.30 2.10 4.67
CA ILE A 51 -7.76 3.44 4.25
C ILE A 51 -6.72 4.50 4.61
N ALA A 52 -6.16 4.46 5.82
CA ALA A 52 -5.13 5.41 6.24
C ALA A 52 -3.89 5.33 5.35
N ASN A 53 -3.42 4.12 5.03
CA ASN A 53 -2.31 3.90 4.13
C ASN A 53 -2.61 4.38 2.70
N TYR A 54 -3.77 4.03 2.16
CA TYR A 54 -4.19 4.48 0.83
C TYR A 54 -4.22 6.02 0.74
N THR A 55 -4.79 6.66 1.75
CA THR A 55 -4.87 8.13 1.82
C THR A 55 -3.47 8.74 1.90
N ARG A 56 -2.58 8.20 2.74
CA ARG A 56 -1.18 8.63 2.86
C ARG A 56 -0.45 8.51 1.52
N HIS A 57 -0.59 7.38 0.81
CA HIS A 57 0.01 7.18 -0.49
C HIS A 57 -0.47 8.22 -1.52
N GLY A 58 -1.78 8.52 -1.53
CA GLY A 58 -2.37 9.53 -2.41
C GLY A 58 -1.80 10.93 -2.17
N TYR A 59 -1.66 11.35 -0.92
CA TYR A 59 -1.04 12.65 -0.59
C TYR A 59 0.43 12.71 -1.00
N ILE A 60 1.20 11.67 -0.68
CA ILE A 60 2.62 11.62 -1.05
C ILE A 60 2.76 11.65 -2.58
N TYR A 61 1.97 10.87 -3.30
CA TYR A 61 1.98 10.88 -4.76
C TYR A 61 1.73 12.28 -5.33
N SER A 62 0.83 13.06 -4.74
CA SER A 62 0.52 14.43 -5.17
C SER A 62 1.65 15.44 -4.93
N LEU A 63 2.59 15.14 -4.02
CA LEU A 63 3.77 15.98 -3.75
C LEU A 63 4.92 15.71 -4.73
N LEU A 64 4.99 14.52 -5.33
CA LEU A 64 6.10 14.16 -6.22
C LEU A 64 6.31 15.12 -7.39
N PRO A 65 5.28 15.68 -8.05
CA PRO A 65 5.49 16.67 -9.10
C PRO A 65 6.22 17.94 -8.64
N MET A 66 6.06 18.34 -7.37
CA MET A 66 6.79 19.48 -6.81
C MET A 66 8.29 19.17 -6.70
N LEU A 67 8.62 17.96 -6.23
CA LEU A 67 10.02 17.51 -6.17
C LEU A 67 10.61 17.36 -7.57
N ASP A 68 9.85 16.84 -8.55
CA ASP A 68 10.29 16.75 -9.94
C ASP A 68 10.67 18.13 -10.51
N ASN A 69 9.81 19.13 -10.27
CA ASN A 69 10.06 20.49 -10.72
C ASN A 69 11.31 21.10 -10.05
N LEU A 70 11.52 20.83 -8.75
CA LEU A 70 12.74 21.27 -8.05
C LEU A 70 13.97 20.58 -8.62
N ASN A 71 13.92 19.26 -8.87
CA ASN A 71 15.00 18.52 -9.49
C ASN A 71 15.34 19.05 -10.89
N LEU A 72 14.31 19.28 -11.71
CA LEU A 72 14.48 19.85 -13.05
C LEU A 72 15.11 21.25 -12.99
N THR A 73 14.63 22.11 -12.09
CA THR A 73 15.17 23.45 -11.90
C THR A 73 16.65 23.41 -11.53
N VAL A 74 17.02 22.54 -10.58
CA VAL A 74 18.42 22.40 -10.13
C VAL A 74 19.30 21.82 -11.24
N SER A 75 18.81 20.84 -12.02
CA SER A 75 19.58 20.22 -13.11
C SER A 75 19.85 21.15 -14.29
N GLN A 76 18.99 22.14 -14.50
CA GLN A 76 19.15 23.15 -15.56
C GLN A 76 19.90 24.42 -15.10
N MET A 77 20.27 24.47 -13.82
CA MET A 77 20.90 25.66 -13.25
C MET A 77 22.39 25.76 -13.66
N PRO A 78 22.87 26.91 -14.14
CA PRO A 78 24.27 27.11 -14.39
C PRO A 78 25.10 26.90 -13.11
N PRO A 79 26.31 26.26 -13.22
CA PRO A 79 27.13 25.95 -12.06
C PRO A 79 27.48 27.19 -11.21
N GLU A 80 27.63 28.34 -11.85
CA GLU A 80 27.97 29.62 -11.20
C GLU A 80 26.87 30.08 -10.21
N LEU A 81 25.62 29.74 -10.47
CA LEU A 81 24.51 30.10 -9.60
C LEU A 81 24.36 29.17 -8.38
N LEU A 82 24.96 28.00 -8.40
CA LEU A 82 24.88 27.05 -7.27
C LEU A 82 25.51 27.57 -5.98
N GLU A 83 26.43 28.55 -6.10
CA GLU A 83 27.09 29.22 -4.97
C GLU A 83 26.28 30.41 -4.41
N ASP A 84 25.23 30.86 -5.12
CA ASP A 84 24.39 31.95 -4.66
C ASP A 84 23.63 31.59 -3.37
N ALA A 85 23.52 32.52 -2.44
CA ALA A 85 22.88 32.29 -1.16
C ALA A 85 21.39 31.92 -1.27
N ASN A 86 20.67 32.51 -2.24
CA ASN A 86 19.25 32.20 -2.46
C ASN A 86 19.08 30.80 -3.04
N VAL A 87 20.01 30.39 -3.93
CA VAL A 87 20.01 29.02 -4.52
C VAL A 87 20.34 28.00 -3.45
N LYS A 88 21.29 28.27 -2.57
CA LYS A 88 21.55 27.40 -1.41
C LYS A 88 20.31 27.26 -0.52
N GLY A 89 19.55 28.34 -0.32
CA GLY A 89 18.23 28.26 0.36
C GLY A 89 17.24 27.34 -0.35
N LEU A 90 17.14 27.40 -1.68
CA LEU A 90 16.28 26.51 -2.47
C LEU A 90 16.72 25.05 -2.35
N LEU A 91 18.01 24.77 -2.40
CA LEU A 91 18.56 23.42 -2.22
C LEU A 91 18.25 22.86 -0.82
N MET A 92 18.28 23.70 0.22
CA MET A 92 17.84 23.28 1.57
C MET A 92 16.36 22.90 1.60
N VAL A 93 15.48 23.65 0.93
CA VAL A 93 14.05 23.30 0.83
C VAL A 93 13.86 21.97 0.09
N LYS A 94 14.61 21.75 -0.99
CA LYS A 94 14.61 20.45 -1.71
C LYS A 94 15.01 19.32 -0.77
N THR A 95 16.12 19.45 -0.06
CA THR A 95 16.60 18.45 0.91
C THR A 95 15.58 18.18 2.00
N GLN A 96 14.95 19.24 2.56
CA GLN A 96 13.88 19.06 3.56
C GLN A 96 12.70 18.26 3.02
N LEU A 97 12.31 18.45 1.75
CA LEU A 97 11.25 17.67 1.12
C LEU A 97 11.67 16.22 0.91
N GLU A 98 12.90 15.98 0.49
CA GLU A 98 13.46 14.62 0.35
C GLU A 98 13.51 13.90 1.71
N ASP A 99 13.95 14.57 2.76
CA ASP A 99 13.97 14.03 4.13
C ASP A 99 12.56 13.73 4.65
N PHE A 100 11.60 14.62 4.37
CA PHE A 100 10.21 14.40 4.72
C PHE A 100 9.66 13.14 4.02
N LEU A 101 9.92 12.98 2.73
CA LEU A 101 9.50 11.79 1.97
C LEU A 101 10.14 10.53 2.56
N LYS A 102 11.44 10.56 2.84
CA LYS A 102 12.18 9.45 3.44
C LYS A 102 11.65 9.09 4.83
N ALA A 103 11.35 10.08 5.67
CA ALA A 103 10.75 9.86 6.99
C ALA A 103 9.34 9.21 6.91
N ASN A 104 8.65 9.36 5.77
CA ASN A 104 7.36 8.74 5.48
C ASN A 104 7.47 7.39 4.71
N GLY A 105 8.66 6.77 4.70
CA GLY A 105 8.88 5.46 4.08
C GLY A 105 8.98 5.50 2.55
N VAL A 106 9.23 6.69 1.96
CA VAL A 106 9.42 6.83 0.52
C VAL A 106 10.89 6.69 0.18
N GLU A 107 11.18 5.83 -0.79
CA GLU A 107 12.52 5.55 -1.29
C GLU A 107 12.58 5.79 -2.80
N ALA A 108 13.62 6.49 -3.26
CA ALA A 108 13.89 6.65 -4.68
C ALA A 108 14.41 5.33 -5.27
N ILE A 109 13.94 4.99 -6.46
CA ILE A 109 14.43 3.83 -7.22
C ILE A 109 15.75 4.24 -7.88
N LYS A 110 16.80 3.48 -7.62
CA LYS A 110 18.09 3.65 -8.34
C LYS A 110 17.96 2.98 -9.69
N SER A 111 17.91 3.77 -10.75
CA SER A 111 17.65 3.28 -12.10
C SER A 111 18.89 3.32 -12.98
N VAL A 112 19.70 4.39 -12.90
CA VAL A 112 20.84 4.59 -13.80
C VAL A 112 21.92 3.55 -13.58
N GLY A 113 22.34 2.90 -14.66
CA GLY A 113 23.35 1.82 -14.64
C GLY A 113 22.79 0.43 -14.35
N GLU A 114 21.50 0.33 -13.94
CA GLU A 114 20.84 -0.95 -13.71
C GLU A 114 20.20 -1.49 -14.99
N LYS A 115 19.94 -2.80 -15.02
CA LYS A 115 19.14 -3.40 -16.11
C LYS A 115 17.70 -2.97 -16.01
N PHE A 116 17.07 -2.77 -17.16
CA PHE A 116 15.65 -2.45 -17.23
C PHE A 116 14.79 -3.53 -16.55
N ASP A 117 13.96 -3.10 -15.61
CA ASP A 117 12.94 -3.93 -14.96
C ASP A 117 11.54 -3.35 -15.25
N PRO A 118 10.67 -4.11 -15.96
CA PRO A 118 9.32 -3.64 -16.29
C PRO A 118 8.45 -3.30 -15.07
N ASN A 119 8.76 -3.86 -13.90
CA ASN A 119 8.02 -3.58 -12.66
C ASN A 119 8.40 -2.23 -12.03
N LEU A 120 9.58 -1.68 -12.36
CA LEU A 120 10.13 -0.48 -11.74
C LEU A 120 10.32 0.68 -12.71
N HIS A 121 10.46 0.38 -14.00
CA HIS A 121 10.87 1.33 -15.01
C HIS A 121 9.87 1.43 -16.17
N GLU A 122 9.65 2.65 -16.63
CA GLU A 122 8.89 3.00 -17.84
C GLU A 122 9.88 3.53 -18.89
N VAL A 123 10.09 2.78 -19.98
CA VAL A 123 10.98 3.23 -21.07
C VAL A 123 10.29 4.30 -21.90
N ILE A 124 10.90 5.46 -21.99
CA ILE A 124 10.42 6.55 -22.86
C ILE A 124 11.17 6.61 -24.18
N GLN A 125 12.43 6.14 -24.21
CA GLN A 125 13.26 6.14 -25.39
C GLN A 125 14.35 5.09 -25.30
N ALA A 126 14.70 4.44 -26.43
CA ALA A 126 15.91 3.67 -26.60
C ALA A 126 16.95 4.51 -27.35
N VAL A 127 18.17 4.60 -26.81
CA VAL A 127 19.26 5.42 -27.34
C VAL A 127 20.46 4.54 -27.69
N GLU A 128 21.16 4.87 -28.75
CA GLU A 128 22.43 4.22 -29.08
C GLU A 128 23.54 4.80 -28.18
N THR A 129 24.18 3.93 -27.41
CA THR A 129 25.21 4.34 -26.47
C THR A 129 26.41 3.38 -26.59
N GLU A 130 27.59 3.91 -26.88
CA GLU A 130 28.78 3.09 -26.94
C GLU A 130 29.20 2.63 -25.54
N GLY A 131 29.53 1.34 -25.41
CA GLY A 131 30.10 0.78 -24.17
C GLY A 131 29.10 0.34 -23.12
N GLN A 132 27.78 0.39 -23.40
CA GLN A 132 26.76 -0.14 -22.51
C GLN A 132 26.04 -1.36 -23.10
N GLU A 133 25.68 -2.31 -22.25
CA GLU A 133 24.88 -3.47 -22.67
C GLU A 133 23.45 -3.04 -23.04
N SER A 134 22.91 -3.65 -24.11
CA SER A 134 21.51 -3.43 -24.50
C SER A 134 20.56 -3.71 -23.33
N GLY A 135 19.59 -2.82 -23.13
CA GLY A 135 18.63 -2.89 -22.03
C GLY A 135 19.12 -2.30 -20.70
N THR A 136 20.33 -1.69 -20.65
CA THR A 136 20.79 -0.96 -19.48
C THR A 136 20.18 0.44 -19.46
N VAL A 137 19.77 0.93 -18.29
CA VAL A 137 19.27 2.29 -18.09
C VAL A 137 20.43 3.29 -18.18
N VAL A 138 20.39 4.13 -19.21
CA VAL A 138 21.41 5.15 -19.48
C VAL A 138 21.13 6.44 -18.74
N GLU A 139 19.87 6.84 -18.71
CA GLU A 139 19.43 8.11 -18.12
C GLU A 139 18.08 7.95 -17.44
N GLU A 140 17.95 8.54 -16.27
CA GLU A 140 16.67 8.69 -15.58
C GLU A 140 16.13 10.09 -15.86
N VAL A 141 15.01 10.14 -16.60
CA VAL A 141 14.33 11.41 -16.96
C VAL A 141 13.39 11.85 -15.83
N ARG A 142 12.84 10.88 -15.11
CA ARG A 142 11.98 11.13 -13.97
C ARG A 142 12.17 10.05 -12.93
N THR A 143 12.44 10.45 -11.70
CA THR A 143 12.73 9.51 -10.61
C THR A 143 11.51 8.67 -10.25
N GLY A 144 11.68 7.37 -10.15
CA GLY A 144 10.72 6.43 -9.61
C GLY A 144 10.75 6.40 -8.08
N TYR A 145 9.64 6.07 -7.45
CA TYR A 145 9.55 5.98 -5.99
C TYR A 145 8.79 4.75 -5.54
N LYS A 146 9.23 4.19 -4.41
CA LYS A 146 8.51 3.18 -3.62
C LYS A 146 8.10 3.79 -2.29
N ILE A 147 7.02 3.25 -1.70
CA ILE A 147 6.60 3.57 -0.33
C ILE A 147 6.34 2.27 0.42
N ASP A 148 6.99 2.10 1.57
CA ASP A 148 6.90 0.87 2.37
C ASP A 148 7.12 -0.41 1.53
N GLY A 149 8.06 -0.37 0.57
CA GLY A 149 8.37 -1.46 -0.35
C GLY A 149 7.44 -1.60 -1.56
N ASN A 150 6.31 -0.91 -1.60
CA ASN A 150 5.35 -0.95 -2.72
C ASN A 150 5.69 0.13 -3.75
N LEU A 151 5.49 -0.17 -5.04
CA LEU A 151 5.69 0.81 -6.09
C LEU A 151 4.68 1.95 -5.97
N LEU A 152 5.17 3.19 -5.83
CA LEU A 152 4.35 4.40 -5.82
C LEU A 152 4.22 4.98 -7.25
N ARG A 153 5.35 5.04 -7.97
CA ARG A 153 5.39 5.34 -9.42
C ARG A 153 6.68 4.80 -10.04
N PRO A 154 6.65 4.32 -11.29
CA PRO A 154 7.85 3.88 -12.00
C PRO A 154 8.80 5.04 -12.32
N ALA A 155 10.08 4.74 -12.45
CA ALA A 155 11.05 5.66 -13.02
C ALA A 155 10.88 5.74 -14.54
N LYS A 156 10.88 6.97 -15.10
CA LYS A 156 10.92 7.15 -16.55
C LYS A 156 12.36 7.20 -17.01
N VAL A 157 12.73 6.25 -17.86
CA VAL A 157 14.14 6.00 -18.20
C VAL A 157 14.36 5.95 -19.72
N LYS A 158 15.60 6.27 -20.11
CA LYS A 158 16.15 5.93 -21.42
C LYS A 158 17.05 4.71 -21.27
N VAL A 159 16.93 3.77 -22.20
CA VAL A 159 17.71 2.53 -22.18
C VAL A 159 18.65 2.44 -23.40
N ALA A 160 19.79 1.76 -23.22
CA ALA A 160 20.68 1.42 -24.31
C ALA A 160 19.99 0.43 -25.27
N LYS A 161 20.22 0.63 -26.58
CA LYS A 161 19.63 -0.18 -27.64
C LYS A 161 20.35 -1.49 -27.82
#